data_dc12ae84f8d79cc43dd24c65573593e7
#
_entry.id   dc12ae84f8d79cc43dd24c65573593e7
#
_cell.length_a   1.000
_cell.length_b   1.000
_cell.length_c   1.000
_cell.angle_alpha   90.00
_cell.angle_beta   90.00
_cell.angle_gamma   90.00
#
_symmetry.space_group_name_H-M   'P 1'
#
loop_
_entity.id
_entity.type
_entity.pdbx_description
1 polymer ?
#
loop_
_entity_poly.entity_id
_entity_poly.type
_entity_poly.pdbx_seq_one_letter_code
_entity_poly.pdbx_strand_id
1 'polypeptide(L)'
;MRIRKFPAQAQKSTEKILDNFAKICRELMREADGSVVGVGMAIPGPFDYENGISRMQGLNKYDAIYGIPLEREIKARVPELGSARFLFLHDIEAFALGESWYGNCRDADKILCVCIGTGAGSAFVEHRKPVKTGNGVPENGWIYQIPFRQGILDDYLSVRGRPFWKMIEKKRTEEFMNIQKNTEIMNYIRK
;
A
#
# COMPACT_ATOMS: atom_id res chain seq x y z
N MET A 1 -2.65 15.91 -14.69
CA MET A 1 -1.85 14.77 -14.16
C MET A 1 -1.60 13.78 -15.29
N ARG A 2 -0.35 13.42 -15.55
CA ARG A 2 0.03 12.41 -16.56
C ARG A 2 0.28 11.08 -15.88
N ILE A 3 -0.22 9.98 -16.46
CA ILE A 3 -0.03 8.63 -15.95
C ILE A 3 0.90 7.89 -16.92
N ARG A 4 1.95 7.28 -16.38
CA ARG A 4 2.90 6.42 -17.10
C ARG A 4 2.92 5.03 -16.48
N LYS A 5 3.16 4.02 -17.31
CA LYS A 5 3.32 2.62 -16.86
C LYS A 5 4.76 2.17 -17.11
N PHE A 6 5.36 1.60 -16.07
CA PHE A 6 6.71 1.05 -16.11
C PHE A 6 6.68 -0.39 -15.57
N PRO A 7 7.53 -1.29 -16.08
CA PRO A 7 7.69 -2.61 -15.51
C PRO A 7 8.30 -2.52 -14.11
N ALA A 8 7.75 -3.24 -13.13
CA ALA A 8 8.19 -3.18 -11.74
C ALA A 8 9.60 -3.74 -11.52
N GLN A 9 10.02 -4.73 -12.32
CA GLN A 9 11.31 -5.44 -12.25
C GLN A 9 11.63 -6.04 -10.86
N ALA A 10 10.61 -6.33 -10.05
CA ALA A 10 10.71 -6.67 -8.62
C ALA A 10 11.51 -7.95 -8.31
N GLN A 11 11.78 -8.79 -9.31
CA GLN A 11 12.53 -10.05 -9.18
C GLN A 11 13.94 -9.97 -9.80
N LYS A 12 14.38 -8.76 -10.15
CA LYS A 12 15.71 -8.55 -10.74
C LYS A 12 16.76 -8.30 -9.65
N SER A 13 18.02 -8.20 -10.06
CA SER A 13 19.12 -7.83 -9.16
C SER A 13 18.94 -6.43 -8.57
N THR A 14 19.59 -6.18 -7.44
CA THR A 14 19.61 -4.89 -6.76
C THR A 14 19.84 -3.72 -7.72
N GLU A 15 20.90 -3.79 -8.52
CA GLU A 15 21.24 -2.74 -9.47
C GLU A 15 20.11 -2.48 -10.48
N LYS A 16 19.53 -3.55 -11.05
CA LYS A 16 18.44 -3.41 -12.02
C LYS A 16 17.17 -2.79 -11.42
N ILE A 17 16.86 -3.10 -10.16
CA ILE A 17 15.72 -2.51 -9.46
C ILE A 17 15.99 -1.02 -9.20
N LEU A 18 17.17 -0.68 -8.66
CA LEU A 18 17.53 0.69 -8.34
C LEU A 18 17.66 1.56 -9.60
N ASP A 19 18.27 1.03 -10.65
CA ASP A 19 18.36 1.71 -11.94
C ASP A 19 17.00 1.94 -12.58
N ASN A 20 16.06 0.99 -12.38
CA ASN A 20 14.68 1.15 -12.85
C ASN A 20 13.99 2.29 -12.10
N PHE A 21 14.14 2.40 -10.77
CA PHE A 21 13.60 3.51 -10.00
C PHE A 21 14.22 4.85 -10.44
N ALA A 22 15.52 4.89 -10.61
CA ALA A 22 16.22 6.08 -11.11
C ALA A 22 15.73 6.47 -12.51
N LYS A 23 15.57 5.51 -13.42
CA LYS A 23 15.01 5.74 -14.76
C LYS A 23 13.62 6.36 -14.69
N ILE A 24 12.74 5.79 -13.86
CA ILE A 24 11.37 6.29 -13.68
C ILE A 24 11.40 7.74 -13.19
N CYS A 25 12.22 8.04 -12.18
CA CYS A 25 12.37 9.41 -11.68
C CYS A 25 12.82 10.37 -12.80
N ARG A 26 13.86 10.03 -13.57
CA ARG A 26 14.33 10.88 -14.66
C ARG A 26 13.29 11.11 -15.75
N GLU A 27 12.53 10.07 -16.11
CA GLU A 27 11.48 10.21 -17.13
C GLU A 27 10.34 11.11 -16.64
N LEU A 28 9.92 10.98 -15.38
CA LEU A 28 8.88 11.84 -14.81
C LEU A 28 9.37 13.29 -14.62
N MET A 29 10.63 13.48 -14.24
CA MET A 29 11.22 14.83 -14.12
C MET A 29 11.27 15.58 -15.45
N ARG A 30 11.54 14.89 -16.56
CA ARG A 30 11.52 15.52 -17.90
C ARG A 30 10.15 16.05 -18.31
N GLU A 31 9.10 15.52 -17.71
CA GLU A 31 7.71 15.91 -17.97
C GLU A 31 7.17 16.92 -16.94
N ALA A 32 7.95 17.21 -15.91
CA ALA A 32 7.55 18.17 -14.88
C ALA A 32 7.78 19.61 -15.38
N ASP A 33 6.79 20.46 -15.15
CA ASP A 33 6.90 21.89 -15.40
C ASP A 33 7.57 22.55 -14.17
N GLY A 34 8.90 22.69 -14.20
CA GLY A 34 9.69 23.28 -13.12
C GLY A 34 10.51 22.27 -12.30
N SER A 35 11.01 22.72 -11.14
CA SER A 35 11.83 21.88 -10.26
C SER A 35 11.00 20.90 -9.47
N VAL A 36 11.50 19.66 -9.37
CA VAL A 36 10.89 18.62 -8.52
C VAL A 36 11.30 18.84 -7.07
N VAL A 37 10.33 19.17 -6.22
CA VAL A 37 10.55 19.44 -4.79
C VAL A 37 10.33 18.21 -3.90
N GLY A 38 9.70 17.17 -4.44
CA GLY A 38 9.42 15.95 -3.68
C GLY A 38 9.11 14.73 -4.56
N VAL A 39 9.35 13.56 -4.00
CA VAL A 39 9.04 12.25 -4.58
C VAL A 39 8.21 11.45 -3.59
N GLY A 40 6.98 11.14 -3.94
CA GLY A 40 6.14 10.21 -3.19
C GLY A 40 6.26 8.81 -3.78
N MET A 41 6.50 7.81 -2.93
CA MET A 41 6.57 6.41 -3.34
C MET A 41 5.56 5.57 -2.56
N ALA A 42 4.58 5.02 -3.25
CA ALA A 42 3.72 3.98 -2.71
C ALA A 42 4.40 2.62 -2.93
N ILE A 43 4.78 1.95 -1.85
CA ILE A 43 5.55 0.71 -1.92
C ILE A 43 4.94 -0.36 -0.99
N PRO A 44 4.86 -1.62 -1.43
CA PRO A 44 4.33 -2.68 -0.57
C PRO A 44 5.25 -2.97 0.61
N GLY A 45 4.67 -3.52 1.70
CA GLY A 45 5.43 -3.99 2.85
C GLY A 45 5.94 -5.43 2.74
N PRO A 46 6.77 -5.81 3.72
CA PRO A 46 7.29 -5.04 4.84
C PRO A 46 8.29 -3.95 4.41
N PHE A 47 8.15 -2.76 4.97
CA PHE A 47 8.99 -1.62 4.62
C PHE A 47 9.05 -0.63 5.80
N ASP A 48 10.20 -0.08 6.08
CA ASP A 48 10.38 1.02 7.03
C ASP A 48 10.07 2.33 6.30
N TYR A 49 8.82 2.77 6.41
CA TYR A 49 8.32 3.93 5.68
C TYR A 49 8.88 5.25 6.18
N GLU A 50 9.35 5.30 7.43
CA GLU A 50 9.97 6.50 8.01
C GLU A 50 11.36 6.72 7.44
N ASN A 51 12.17 5.66 7.36
CA ASN A 51 13.56 5.71 6.92
C ASN A 51 13.74 5.32 5.44
N GLY A 52 12.68 4.92 4.75
CA GLY A 52 12.72 4.53 3.35
C GLY A 52 13.50 3.24 3.08
N ILE A 53 13.48 2.26 4.02
CA ILE A 53 14.29 1.05 3.96
C ILE A 53 13.42 -0.17 3.69
N SER A 54 13.76 -0.93 2.65
CA SER A 54 13.08 -2.19 2.34
C SER A 54 13.35 -3.25 3.41
N ARG A 55 12.28 -3.89 3.89
CA ARG A 55 12.30 -5.05 4.80
C ARG A 55 11.72 -6.31 4.15
N MET A 56 11.54 -6.27 2.83
CA MET A 56 11.01 -7.40 2.06
C MET A 56 12.07 -8.47 1.90
N GLN A 57 11.78 -9.68 2.39
CA GLN A 57 12.64 -10.85 2.29
C GLN A 57 11.80 -12.12 2.19
N GLY A 58 12.16 -13.02 1.29
CA GLY A 58 11.46 -14.30 1.10
C GLY A 58 10.07 -14.17 0.44
N LEU A 59 9.76 -13.01 -0.14
CA LEU A 59 8.46 -12.73 -0.76
C LEU A 59 8.47 -12.92 -2.29
N ASN A 60 9.61 -13.29 -2.86
CA ASN A 60 9.83 -13.33 -4.31
C ASN A 60 9.50 -12.00 -5.01
N LYS A 61 9.69 -10.89 -4.27
CA LYS A 61 9.35 -9.54 -4.71
C LYS A 61 10.20 -8.54 -3.94
N TYR A 62 11.08 -7.86 -4.64
CA TYR A 62 12.01 -6.87 -4.08
C TYR A 62 12.98 -7.41 -3.02
N ASP A 63 13.18 -8.72 -2.91
CA ASP A 63 14.09 -9.34 -1.95
C ASP A 63 15.52 -8.82 -2.11
N ALA A 64 15.94 -8.55 -3.35
CA ALA A 64 17.28 -8.08 -3.66
C ALA A 64 17.62 -6.67 -3.12
N ILE A 65 16.62 -5.90 -2.66
CA ILE A 65 16.85 -4.58 -2.06
C ILE A 65 16.58 -4.55 -0.55
N TYR A 66 16.59 -5.73 0.12
CA TYR A 66 16.48 -5.82 1.56
C TYR A 66 17.53 -4.97 2.27
N GLY A 67 17.14 -4.18 3.25
CA GLY A 67 18.02 -3.32 4.04
C GLY A 67 18.55 -2.08 3.31
N ILE A 68 18.13 -1.84 2.07
CA ILE A 68 18.62 -0.71 1.27
C ILE A 68 17.77 0.54 1.51
N PRO A 69 18.40 1.68 1.87
CA PRO A 69 17.74 2.98 1.98
C PRO A 69 17.51 3.57 0.58
N LEU A 70 16.27 3.49 0.09
CA LEU A 70 15.92 3.82 -1.30
C LEU A 70 16.16 5.28 -1.65
N GLU A 71 15.88 6.22 -0.75
CA GLU A 71 16.13 7.64 -1.00
C GLU A 71 17.59 7.90 -1.35
N ARG A 72 18.52 7.41 -0.53
CA ARG A 72 19.96 7.59 -0.75
C ARG A 72 20.39 7.00 -2.09
N GLU A 73 19.95 5.79 -2.39
CA GLU A 73 20.33 5.08 -3.60
C GLU A 73 19.76 5.72 -4.87
N ILE A 74 18.53 6.24 -4.79
CA ILE A 74 17.91 6.96 -5.91
C ILE A 74 18.61 8.31 -6.12
N LYS A 75 18.87 9.08 -5.06
CA LYS A 75 19.59 10.37 -5.15
C LYS A 75 21.01 10.21 -5.70
N ALA A 76 21.72 9.14 -5.30
CA ALA A 76 23.03 8.83 -5.85
C ALA A 76 23.01 8.60 -7.37
N ARG A 77 21.92 8.02 -7.88
CA ARG A 77 21.73 7.76 -9.32
C ARG A 77 21.10 8.93 -10.07
N VAL A 78 20.39 9.81 -9.36
CA VAL A 78 19.69 10.98 -9.91
C VAL A 78 20.04 12.20 -9.06
N PRO A 79 21.25 12.78 -9.22
CA PRO A 79 21.73 13.91 -8.41
C PRO A 79 20.82 15.15 -8.46
N GLU A 80 20.04 15.29 -9.53
CA GLU A 80 19.08 16.38 -9.71
C GLU A 80 17.95 16.35 -8.66
N LEU A 81 17.74 15.21 -7.98
CA LEU A 81 16.81 15.07 -6.85
C LEU A 81 17.45 15.39 -5.48
N GLY A 82 18.67 15.91 -5.45
CA GLY A 82 19.42 16.12 -4.19
C GLY A 82 18.65 16.87 -3.10
N SER A 83 17.92 17.92 -3.46
CA SER A 83 17.09 18.70 -2.53
C SER A 83 15.65 18.22 -2.39
N ALA A 84 15.20 17.27 -3.21
CA ALA A 84 13.84 16.77 -3.16
C ALA A 84 13.60 15.96 -1.87
N ARG A 85 12.42 16.14 -1.26
CA ARG A 85 11.97 15.31 -0.13
C ARG A 85 11.40 14.00 -0.64
N PHE A 86 11.73 12.90 0.05
CA PHE A 86 11.11 11.61 -0.21
C PHE A 86 10.06 11.30 0.84
N LEU A 87 8.93 10.78 0.40
CA LEU A 87 7.87 10.28 1.25
C LEU A 87 7.52 8.86 0.81
N PHE A 88 7.57 7.93 1.76
CA PHE A 88 7.20 6.54 1.52
C PHE A 88 5.91 6.22 2.26
N LEU A 89 4.99 5.54 1.58
CA LEU A 89 3.74 5.08 2.16
C LEU A 89 3.47 3.64 1.73
N HIS A 90 2.72 2.93 2.55
CA HIS A 90 2.16 1.65 2.11
C HIS A 90 1.22 1.90 0.93
N ASP A 91 1.20 1.02 -0.06
CA ASP A 91 0.44 1.22 -1.28
C ASP A 91 -1.06 1.45 -1.04
N ILE A 92 -1.67 0.68 -0.13
CA ILE A 92 -3.08 0.87 0.24
C ILE A 92 -3.32 2.16 1.04
N GLU A 93 -2.38 2.60 1.88
CA GLU A 93 -2.48 3.89 2.57
C GLU A 93 -2.44 5.05 1.57
N ALA A 94 -1.50 4.99 0.62
CA ALA A 94 -1.40 5.99 -0.43
C ALA A 94 -2.68 6.06 -1.28
N PHE A 95 -3.26 4.90 -1.60
CA PHE A 95 -4.54 4.82 -2.31
C PHE A 95 -5.67 5.45 -1.48
N ALA A 96 -5.81 5.06 -0.20
CA ALA A 96 -6.84 5.57 0.68
C ALA A 96 -6.75 7.10 0.88
N LEU A 97 -5.54 7.62 1.01
CA LEU A 97 -5.31 9.08 1.05
C LEU A 97 -5.71 9.75 -0.26
N GLY A 98 -5.38 9.17 -1.41
CA GLY A 98 -5.80 9.66 -2.71
C GLY A 98 -7.32 9.77 -2.82
N GLU A 99 -8.05 8.73 -2.38
CA GLU A 99 -9.51 8.71 -2.33
C GLU A 99 -10.08 9.76 -1.37
N SER A 100 -9.42 10.00 -0.24
CA SER A 100 -9.86 11.00 0.75
C SER A 100 -9.63 12.44 0.31
N TRP A 101 -8.66 12.70 -0.55
CA TRP A 101 -8.37 14.05 -1.03
C TRP A 101 -9.05 14.37 -2.36
N TYR A 102 -9.08 13.43 -3.28
CA TYR A 102 -9.44 13.67 -4.68
C TYR A 102 -10.45 12.66 -5.25
N GLY A 103 -10.73 11.58 -4.52
CA GLY A 103 -11.58 10.50 -4.99
C GLY A 103 -13.02 10.58 -4.48
N ASN A 104 -13.67 9.42 -4.46
CA ASN A 104 -15.09 9.29 -4.09
C ASN A 104 -15.33 9.46 -2.58
N CYS A 105 -14.29 9.39 -1.75
CA CYS A 105 -14.39 9.50 -0.30
C CYS A 105 -14.02 10.90 0.25
N ARG A 106 -13.91 11.91 -0.60
CA ARG A 106 -13.46 13.27 -0.22
C ARG A 106 -14.34 13.96 0.82
N ASP A 107 -15.61 13.59 0.88
CA ASP A 107 -16.61 14.17 1.79
C ASP A 107 -16.84 13.31 3.03
N ALA A 108 -16.06 12.22 3.21
CA ALA A 108 -16.15 11.33 4.35
C ALA A 108 -15.06 11.65 5.40
N ASP A 109 -15.45 11.78 6.66
CA ASP A 109 -14.53 11.98 7.77
C ASP A 109 -13.74 10.72 8.11
N LYS A 110 -14.38 9.55 7.94
CA LYS A 110 -13.81 8.23 8.23
C LYS A 110 -13.93 7.32 7.02
N ILE A 111 -12.82 6.69 6.68
CA ILE A 111 -12.73 5.83 5.50
C ILE A 111 -12.06 4.51 5.91
N LEU A 112 -12.63 3.41 5.49
CA LEU A 112 -11.97 2.12 5.42
C LEU A 112 -11.77 1.75 3.96
N CYS A 113 -10.53 1.71 3.53
CA CYS A 113 -10.15 1.13 2.24
C CYS A 113 -9.77 -0.33 2.42
N VAL A 114 -10.30 -1.19 1.55
CA VAL A 114 -9.95 -2.61 1.48
C VAL A 114 -9.52 -2.94 0.05
N CYS A 115 -8.36 -3.55 -0.08
CA CYS A 115 -7.83 -4.04 -1.34
C CYS A 115 -7.73 -5.57 -1.28
N ILE A 116 -8.37 -6.24 -2.21
CA ILE A 116 -8.34 -7.71 -2.33
C ILE A 116 -7.55 -8.06 -3.58
N GLY A 117 -6.35 -8.62 -3.37
CA GLY A 117 -5.44 -9.02 -4.42
C GLY A 117 -4.71 -10.30 -4.04
N THR A 118 -3.41 -10.38 -4.28
CA THR A 118 -2.56 -11.49 -3.81
C THR A 118 -2.72 -11.70 -2.30
N GLY A 119 -2.81 -10.60 -1.53
CA GLY A 119 -3.19 -10.56 -0.13
C GLY A 119 -4.37 -9.59 0.06
N ALA A 120 -4.97 -9.58 1.26
CA ALA A 120 -5.93 -8.58 1.67
C ALA A 120 -5.19 -7.40 2.32
N GLY A 121 -5.31 -6.21 1.76
CA GLY A 121 -4.76 -4.97 2.33
C GLY A 121 -5.87 -4.10 2.88
N SER A 122 -5.56 -3.27 3.87
CA SER A 122 -6.49 -2.26 4.38
C SER A 122 -5.79 -1.01 4.84
N ALA A 123 -6.50 0.10 4.80
CA ALA A 123 -6.08 1.35 5.41
C ALA A 123 -7.30 2.06 6.00
N PHE A 124 -7.12 2.59 7.20
CA PHE A 124 -8.10 3.44 7.88
C PHE A 124 -7.62 4.89 7.78
N VAL A 125 -8.53 5.77 7.42
CA VAL A 125 -8.26 7.21 7.32
C VAL A 125 -9.34 7.96 8.09
N GLU A 126 -8.92 8.89 8.93
CA GLU A 126 -9.81 9.82 9.64
C GLU A 126 -9.29 11.24 9.47
N HIS A 127 -10.19 12.16 9.10
CA HIS A 127 -9.83 13.55 8.81
C HIS A 127 -8.63 13.68 7.85
N ARG A 128 -8.60 12.86 6.81
CA ARG A 128 -7.54 12.81 5.78
C ARG A 128 -6.15 12.43 6.29
N LYS A 129 -6.09 11.70 7.42
CA LYS A 129 -4.85 11.16 7.98
C LYS A 129 -4.97 9.66 8.20
N PRO A 130 -3.93 8.88 7.92
CA PRO A 130 -3.93 7.46 8.23
C PRO A 130 -4.07 7.22 9.73
N VAL A 131 -4.91 6.25 10.10
CA VAL A 131 -5.10 5.78 11.48
C VAL A 131 -4.59 4.35 11.58
N LYS A 132 -3.64 4.12 12.49
CA LYS A 132 -2.95 2.83 12.63
C LYS A 132 -3.31 2.07 13.91
N THR A 133 -3.99 2.71 14.85
CA THR A 133 -4.39 2.11 16.14
C THR A 133 -5.59 2.85 16.72
N GLY A 134 -6.27 2.23 17.68
CA GLY A 134 -7.31 2.87 18.49
C GLY A 134 -8.74 2.61 17.99
N ASN A 135 -9.71 2.74 18.88
CA ASN A 135 -11.17 2.74 18.66
C ASN A 135 -11.70 1.89 17.50
N GLY A 136 -11.41 0.57 17.51
CA GLY A 136 -11.86 -0.37 16.49
C GLY A 136 -10.95 -0.46 15.26
N VAL A 137 -9.83 0.25 15.25
CA VAL A 137 -8.78 0.07 14.22
C VAL A 137 -7.81 -1.01 14.70
N PRO A 138 -7.64 -2.10 13.95
CA PRO A 138 -6.67 -3.12 14.30
C PRO A 138 -5.25 -2.57 14.23
N GLU A 139 -4.31 -3.26 14.87
CA GLU A 139 -2.91 -2.86 14.89
C GLU A 139 -2.38 -2.59 13.46
N ASN A 140 -1.74 -1.46 13.29
CA ASN A 140 -1.26 -0.92 12.01
C ASN A 140 -2.36 -0.72 10.93
N GLY A 141 -3.65 -0.76 11.31
CA GLY A 141 -4.75 -0.71 10.37
C GLY A 141 -4.91 -1.99 9.53
N TRP A 142 -4.35 -3.12 9.95
CA TRP A 142 -4.29 -4.34 9.15
C TRP A 142 -5.42 -5.31 9.48
N ILE A 143 -6.51 -5.28 8.71
CA ILE A 143 -7.62 -6.22 8.87
C ILE A 143 -7.24 -7.66 8.51
N TYR A 144 -6.23 -7.87 7.67
CA TYR A 144 -5.85 -9.20 7.18
C TYR A 144 -5.41 -10.15 8.30
N GLN A 145 -4.89 -9.62 9.42
CA GLN A 145 -4.44 -10.38 10.58
C GLN A 145 -5.56 -10.69 11.58
N ILE A 146 -6.76 -10.14 11.40
CA ILE A 146 -7.87 -10.39 12.32
C ILE A 146 -8.19 -11.89 12.33
N PRO A 147 -8.25 -12.53 13.52
CA PRO A 147 -8.65 -13.92 13.65
C PRO A 147 -10.05 -14.13 13.04
N PHE A 148 -10.17 -15.09 12.17
CA PHE A 148 -11.43 -15.44 11.54
C PHE A 148 -11.52 -16.95 11.33
N ARG A 149 -12.53 -17.60 11.93
CA ARG A 149 -12.72 -19.06 11.93
C ARG A 149 -11.46 -19.79 12.44
N GLN A 150 -10.82 -20.66 11.62
CA GLN A 150 -9.63 -21.42 11.98
C GLN A 150 -8.32 -20.75 11.53
N GLY A 151 -8.36 -19.50 11.07
CA GLY A 151 -7.20 -18.78 10.56
C GLY A 151 -7.32 -17.28 10.75
N ILE A 152 -6.82 -16.54 9.79
CA ILE A 152 -6.91 -15.09 9.73
C ILE A 152 -7.75 -14.66 8.51
N LEU A 153 -8.17 -13.41 8.49
CA LEU A 153 -9.03 -12.88 7.44
C LEU A 153 -8.40 -13.00 6.04
N ASP A 154 -7.06 -12.90 5.93
CA ASP A 154 -6.34 -13.06 4.67
C ASP A 154 -6.53 -14.45 4.04
N ASP A 155 -6.63 -15.49 4.86
CA ASP A 155 -6.83 -16.86 4.38
C ASP A 155 -8.16 -17.05 3.66
N TYR A 156 -9.10 -16.15 3.91
CA TYR A 156 -10.45 -16.21 3.36
C TYR A 156 -10.74 -15.16 2.29
N LEU A 157 -10.07 -14.01 2.33
CA LEU A 157 -10.34 -12.89 1.43
C LEU A 157 -9.36 -12.78 0.27
N SER A 158 -8.12 -13.25 0.43
CA SER A 158 -7.08 -13.06 -0.57
C SER A 158 -7.09 -14.12 -1.68
N VAL A 159 -6.44 -13.80 -2.79
CA VAL A 159 -6.25 -14.78 -3.89
C VAL A 159 -5.42 -15.98 -3.42
N ARG A 160 -4.59 -15.84 -2.38
CA ARG A 160 -3.88 -16.96 -1.74
C ARG A 160 -4.83 -17.92 -1.04
N GLY A 161 -5.94 -17.42 -0.49
CA GLY A 161 -7.03 -18.19 0.10
C GLY A 161 -7.96 -18.84 -0.95
N ARG A 162 -7.42 -19.43 -1.99
CA ARG A 162 -8.15 -20.00 -3.16
C ARG A 162 -9.42 -20.83 -2.90
N PRO A 163 -9.61 -21.53 -1.77
CA PRO A 163 -10.89 -22.21 -1.52
C PRO A 163 -12.07 -21.24 -1.48
N PHE A 164 -11.85 -20.00 -1.05
CA PHE A 164 -12.89 -18.99 -0.87
C PHE A 164 -13.47 -18.46 -2.19
N TRP A 165 -12.66 -18.25 -3.22
CA TRP A 165 -13.15 -17.75 -4.52
C TRP A 165 -14.08 -18.74 -5.22
N LYS A 166 -13.83 -20.04 -5.09
CA LYS A 166 -14.76 -21.07 -5.57
C LYS A 166 -16.09 -21.07 -4.80
N MET A 167 -16.08 -20.62 -3.57
CA MET A 167 -17.27 -20.49 -2.72
C MET A 167 -18.04 -19.18 -3.00
N ILE A 168 -17.36 -18.07 -3.30
CA ILE A 168 -17.98 -16.79 -3.69
C ILE A 168 -18.74 -16.92 -5.02
N GLU A 169 -18.23 -17.66 -5.99
CA GLU A 169 -18.99 -17.94 -7.23
C GLU A 169 -20.32 -18.69 -6.93
N LYS A 170 -20.37 -19.42 -5.84
CA LYS A 170 -21.55 -20.20 -5.44
C LYS A 170 -22.46 -19.53 -4.40
N LYS A 171 -21.95 -18.57 -3.57
CA LYS A 171 -22.70 -17.91 -2.49
C LYS A 171 -22.33 -16.45 -2.32
N ARG A 172 -22.68 -15.64 -3.27
CA ARG A 172 -22.30 -14.24 -3.45
C ARG A 172 -22.72 -13.25 -2.35
N THR A 173 -23.43 -13.65 -1.32
CA THR A 173 -24.11 -12.67 -0.44
C THR A 173 -23.91 -12.89 1.07
N GLU A 174 -23.88 -14.11 1.58
CA GLU A 174 -24.03 -14.33 3.03
C GLU A 174 -22.75 -14.13 3.86
N GLU A 175 -21.57 -14.44 3.33
CA GLU A 175 -20.32 -14.35 4.12
C GLU A 175 -19.68 -12.97 4.10
N PHE A 176 -19.83 -12.20 3.03
CA PHE A 176 -19.45 -10.78 3.01
C PHE A 176 -20.28 -9.98 4.05
N MET A 177 -21.53 -10.37 4.25
CA MET A 177 -22.40 -9.81 5.28
C MET A 177 -21.93 -10.13 6.71
N ASN A 178 -21.19 -11.22 6.92
CA ASN A 178 -20.63 -11.55 8.23
C ASN A 178 -19.37 -10.74 8.59
N ILE A 179 -18.61 -10.31 7.60
CA ILE A 179 -17.50 -9.34 7.80
C ILE A 179 -18.07 -7.98 8.22
N GLN A 180 -19.18 -7.56 7.62
CA GLN A 180 -19.92 -6.36 8.05
C GLN A 180 -20.48 -6.47 9.48
N LYS A 181 -20.61 -7.68 10.03
CA LYS A 181 -21.01 -7.92 11.41
C LYS A 181 -19.84 -8.01 12.39
N ASN A 182 -18.59 -7.91 11.94
CA ASN A 182 -17.47 -7.78 12.88
C ASN A 182 -17.62 -6.46 13.64
N THR A 183 -17.91 -6.60 14.93
CA THR A 183 -18.29 -5.50 15.82
C THR A 183 -17.19 -4.41 15.88
N GLU A 184 -15.92 -4.79 15.77
CA GLU A 184 -14.81 -3.85 15.82
C GLU A 184 -14.75 -2.96 14.56
N ILE A 185 -14.82 -3.56 13.38
CA ILE A 185 -14.79 -2.81 12.10
C ILE A 185 -16.04 -1.94 11.97
N MET A 186 -17.21 -2.48 12.34
CA MET A 186 -18.48 -1.74 12.26
C MET A 186 -18.58 -0.61 13.29
N ASN A 187 -17.94 -0.75 14.45
CA ASN A 187 -17.86 0.33 15.43
C ASN A 187 -16.97 1.49 14.97
N TYR A 188 -15.95 1.23 14.15
CA TYR A 188 -15.16 2.29 13.53
C TYR A 188 -15.98 3.11 12.52
N ILE A 189 -16.76 2.42 11.66
CA ILE A 189 -17.52 3.06 10.57
C ILE A 189 -18.74 3.85 11.09
N ARG A 190 -19.35 3.41 12.20
CA ARG A 190 -20.59 4.01 12.76
C ARG A 190 -20.37 5.20 13.68
N LYS A 191 -19.14 5.47 14.10
CA LYS A 191 -18.76 6.67 14.88
C LYS A 191 -18.29 7.77 13.95
#